data_994a2bf3f12769c247c727a46a72632e
#
_entry.id   994a2bf3f12769c247c727a46a72632e
#
_cell.length_a   1.000
_cell.length_b   1.000
_cell.length_c   1.000
_cell.angle_alpha   90.00
_cell.angle_beta   90.00
_cell.angle_gamma   90.00
#
_symmetry.space_group_name_H-M   'P 1'
#
loop_
_entity.id
_entity.type
_entity.pdbx_description
1 polymer ?
#
loop_
_entity_poly.entity_id
_entity_poly.type
_entity_poly.pdbx_seq_one_letter_code
_entity_poly.pdbx_strand_id
1 'polypeptide(L)'
;MISEKARNLKPSATLEINRKAKELKAKGVDVVNLSVGEPDFDTPEPVKEIAIKAIKDGFTKYTDTAGILELREAISEKFEKENGLSYSPSQIVVSNGAKHSLYNIFLALLDPGDEVIIPAPYWVSYPEMVRIAGGVPVFCRWDENFKMDIEHLKALINKKTKALILNSPSNPTGIVYEKEEIDALAELLIRHNVLCISDEVYEKIIYDGKKHISIASHSPEMKKLTVVVNAVSKTFAMTGWRIGYIAAEKEIADAINKIQGQTTSAPSSISQ
;
A
#
# COMPACT_ATOMS: atom_id res chain seq x y z
N MET A 1 27.22 -1.74 17.68
CA MET A 1 27.18 -0.40 17.09
C MET A 1 26.12 -0.41 15.98
N ILE A 2 25.01 0.28 16.21
CA ILE A 2 23.88 0.34 15.27
C ILE A 2 23.80 1.75 14.67
N SER A 3 23.25 1.87 13.46
CA SER A 3 23.09 3.16 12.78
C SER A 3 22.13 4.07 13.55
N GLU A 4 22.28 5.37 13.37
CA GLU A 4 21.39 6.39 13.94
C GLU A 4 19.94 6.21 13.42
N LYS A 5 19.79 5.89 12.14
CA LYS A 5 18.52 5.53 11.51
C LYS A 5 17.81 4.41 12.29
N ALA A 6 18.51 3.31 12.61
CA ALA A 6 17.92 2.19 13.35
C ALA A 6 17.57 2.52 14.80
N ARG A 7 18.30 3.43 15.45
CA ARG A 7 17.98 3.87 16.82
C ARG A 7 16.71 4.72 16.88
N ASN A 8 16.47 5.51 15.85
CA ASN A 8 15.38 6.49 15.82
C ASN A 8 14.05 5.89 15.33
N LEU A 9 14.07 4.65 14.79
CA LEU A 9 12.85 3.97 14.37
C LEU A 9 12.03 3.51 15.58
N LYS A 10 10.73 3.79 15.53
CA LYS A 10 9.79 3.30 16.54
C LYS A 10 9.38 1.87 16.23
N PRO A 11 9.34 0.98 17.24
CA PRO A 11 8.75 -0.35 17.07
C PRO A 11 7.30 -0.26 16.59
N SER A 12 6.84 -1.28 15.87
CA SER A 12 5.43 -1.33 15.46
C SER A 12 4.54 -1.58 16.67
N ALA A 13 3.76 -0.58 17.09
CA ALA A 13 2.82 -0.68 18.19
C ALA A 13 1.82 -1.85 18.00
N THR A 14 1.37 -2.09 16.77
CA THR A 14 0.50 -3.22 16.42
C THR A 14 1.15 -4.57 16.75
N LEU A 15 2.42 -4.76 16.40
CA LEU A 15 3.14 -6.01 16.67
C LEU A 15 3.42 -6.19 18.16
N GLU A 16 3.72 -5.12 18.89
CA GLU A 16 3.89 -5.18 20.36
C GLU A 16 2.61 -5.59 21.07
N ILE A 17 1.48 -4.96 20.73
CA ILE A 17 0.18 -5.29 21.31
C ILE A 17 -0.18 -6.73 21.00
N ASN A 18 0.01 -7.17 19.74
CA ASN A 18 -0.25 -8.56 19.35
C ASN A 18 0.61 -9.56 20.14
N ARG A 19 1.91 -9.27 20.33
CA ARG A 19 2.79 -10.10 21.14
C ARG A 19 2.28 -10.20 22.59
N LYS A 20 1.89 -9.08 23.20
CA LYS A 20 1.33 -9.04 24.55
C LYS A 20 0.03 -9.84 24.66
N ALA A 21 -0.87 -9.73 23.68
CA ALA A 21 -2.10 -10.51 23.63
C ALA A 21 -1.83 -12.02 23.58
N LYS A 22 -0.87 -12.44 22.73
CA LYS A 22 -0.43 -13.85 22.65
C LYS A 22 0.17 -14.35 23.98
N GLU A 23 1.00 -13.55 24.62
CA GLU A 23 1.60 -13.90 25.93
C GLU A 23 0.54 -14.07 27.04
N LEU A 24 -0.45 -13.18 27.07
CA LEU A 24 -1.57 -13.29 28.02
C LEU A 24 -2.41 -14.54 27.76
N LYS A 25 -2.74 -14.82 26.49
CA LYS A 25 -3.47 -16.03 26.11
C LYS A 25 -2.71 -17.31 26.48
N ALA A 26 -1.39 -17.34 26.30
CA ALA A 26 -0.55 -18.46 26.70
C ALA A 26 -0.52 -18.69 28.23
N LYS A 27 -0.81 -17.65 29.02
CA LYS A 27 -0.97 -17.73 30.48
C LYS A 27 -2.39 -18.11 30.93
N GLY A 28 -3.28 -18.47 29.98
CA GLY A 28 -4.66 -18.86 30.29
C GLY A 28 -5.62 -17.68 30.50
N VAL A 29 -5.20 -16.45 30.22
CA VAL A 29 -6.09 -15.28 30.29
C VAL A 29 -7.00 -15.28 29.07
N ASP A 30 -8.30 -15.12 29.28
CA ASP A 30 -9.26 -14.93 28.17
C ASP A 30 -9.06 -13.55 27.56
N VAL A 31 -8.53 -13.52 26.34
CA VAL A 31 -8.17 -12.29 25.60
C VAL A 31 -8.82 -12.28 24.24
N VAL A 32 -9.60 -11.25 23.98
CA VAL A 32 -10.04 -10.89 22.63
C VAL A 32 -8.97 -10.00 22.00
N ASN A 33 -8.33 -10.48 20.94
CA ASN A 33 -7.25 -9.75 20.25
C ASN A 33 -7.78 -9.01 19.02
N LEU A 34 -7.87 -7.69 19.11
CA LEU A 34 -8.27 -6.79 18.02
C LEU A 34 -7.09 -5.98 17.46
N SER A 35 -5.85 -6.37 17.76
CA SER A 35 -4.66 -5.58 17.41
C SER A 35 -4.13 -5.83 16.00
N VAL A 36 -4.50 -6.94 15.37
CA VAL A 36 -4.05 -7.30 14.00
C VAL A 36 -5.26 -7.43 13.10
N GLY A 37 -5.26 -6.63 12.04
CA GLY A 37 -6.31 -6.68 11.00
C GLY A 37 -6.02 -7.81 10.01
N GLU A 38 -6.49 -9.02 10.28
CA GLU A 38 -6.50 -10.14 9.34
C GLU A 38 -7.94 -10.54 9.03
N PRO A 39 -8.24 -10.92 7.77
CA PRO A 39 -9.50 -11.61 7.47
C PRO A 39 -9.60 -12.89 8.31
N ASP A 40 -10.79 -13.18 8.83
CA ASP A 40 -11.09 -14.37 9.62
C ASP A 40 -11.36 -15.63 8.76
N PHE A 41 -11.31 -15.48 7.44
CA PHE A 41 -11.37 -16.56 6.47
C PHE A 41 -9.98 -17.11 6.15
N ASP A 42 -9.91 -18.41 5.87
CA ASP A 42 -8.72 -19.00 5.25
C ASP A 42 -8.58 -18.55 3.79
N THR A 43 -7.34 -18.65 3.28
CA THR A 43 -7.09 -18.55 1.84
C THR A 43 -8.00 -19.52 1.08
N PRO A 44 -8.68 -19.10 -0.01
CA PRO A 44 -9.56 -19.96 -0.77
C PRO A 44 -8.90 -21.25 -1.24
N GLU A 45 -9.62 -22.37 -1.16
CA GLU A 45 -9.06 -23.70 -1.48
C GLU A 45 -8.41 -23.78 -2.87
N PRO A 46 -9.02 -23.24 -3.96
CA PRO A 46 -8.38 -23.29 -5.28
C PRO A 46 -6.99 -22.63 -5.32
N VAL A 47 -6.78 -21.58 -4.54
CA VAL A 47 -5.46 -20.89 -4.44
C VAL A 47 -4.44 -21.81 -3.77
N LYS A 48 -4.83 -22.47 -2.68
CA LYS A 48 -3.96 -23.44 -1.97
C LYS A 48 -3.58 -24.61 -2.85
N GLU A 49 -4.53 -25.18 -3.60
CA GLU A 49 -4.29 -26.28 -4.52
C GLU A 49 -3.30 -25.92 -5.63
N ILE A 50 -3.43 -24.73 -6.23
CA ILE A 50 -2.50 -24.23 -7.24
C ILE A 50 -1.09 -24.08 -6.67
N ALA A 51 -0.95 -23.54 -5.46
CA ALA A 51 0.35 -23.40 -4.80
C ALA A 51 0.98 -24.78 -4.49
N ILE A 52 0.19 -25.75 -4.05
CA ILE A 52 0.64 -27.14 -3.84
C ILE A 52 1.13 -27.74 -5.16
N LYS A 53 0.38 -27.50 -6.25
CA LYS A 53 0.78 -27.93 -7.58
C LYS A 53 2.08 -27.27 -8.03
N ALA A 54 2.24 -25.96 -7.84
CA ALA A 54 3.46 -25.23 -8.18
C ALA A 54 4.70 -25.81 -7.45
N ILE A 55 4.54 -26.18 -6.18
CA ILE A 55 5.62 -26.85 -5.42
C ILE A 55 5.96 -28.21 -6.05
N LYS A 56 4.97 -29.03 -6.37
CA LYS A 56 5.16 -30.36 -6.97
C LYS A 56 5.78 -30.29 -8.36
N ASP A 57 5.44 -29.28 -9.15
CA ASP A 57 5.95 -29.03 -10.48
C ASP A 57 7.37 -28.41 -10.47
N GLY A 58 7.90 -28.09 -9.28
CA GLY A 58 9.23 -27.53 -9.13
C GLY A 58 9.34 -26.04 -9.47
N PHE A 59 8.23 -25.27 -9.36
CA PHE A 59 8.22 -23.83 -9.55
C PHE A 59 8.87 -23.10 -8.36
N THR A 60 10.13 -23.39 -8.14
CA THR A 60 10.91 -22.99 -6.95
C THR A 60 12.19 -22.22 -7.30
N LYS A 61 12.28 -21.68 -8.51
CA LYS A 61 13.42 -20.90 -8.99
C LYS A 61 13.15 -19.40 -8.94
N TYR A 62 14.17 -18.59 -9.16
CA TYR A 62 14.00 -17.16 -9.31
C TYR A 62 13.08 -16.82 -10.47
N THR A 63 12.26 -15.80 -10.26
CA THR A 63 11.42 -15.17 -11.29
C THR A 63 11.95 -13.77 -11.61
N ASP A 64 11.29 -13.09 -12.55
CA ASP A 64 11.57 -11.69 -12.80
C ASP A 64 11.36 -10.85 -11.53
N THR A 65 12.20 -9.85 -11.33
CA THR A 65 12.13 -8.94 -10.17
C THR A 65 10.75 -8.28 -10.06
N ALA A 66 10.17 -7.87 -11.18
CA ALA A 66 8.84 -7.26 -11.20
C ALA A 66 7.69 -8.26 -10.95
N GLY A 67 7.98 -9.55 -10.79
CA GLY A 67 7.01 -10.63 -10.72
C GLY A 67 6.79 -11.33 -12.07
N ILE A 68 6.20 -12.53 -12.06
CA ILE A 68 5.92 -13.29 -13.28
C ILE A 68 4.98 -12.51 -14.21
N LEU A 69 5.13 -12.73 -15.51
CA LEU A 69 4.36 -11.98 -16.51
C LEU A 69 2.86 -12.25 -16.35
N GLU A 70 2.48 -13.49 -16.16
CA GLU A 70 1.09 -13.95 -16.03
C GLU A 70 0.38 -13.23 -14.86
N LEU A 71 1.06 -13.04 -13.73
CA LEU A 71 0.48 -12.30 -12.61
C LEU A 71 0.35 -10.80 -12.93
N ARG A 72 1.33 -10.21 -13.59
CA ARG A 72 1.27 -8.79 -14.01
C ARG A 72 0.17 -8.55 -15.05
N GLU A 73 -0.06 -9.51 -15.95
CA GLU A 73 -1.17 -9.48 -16.91
C GLU A 73 -2.53 -9.59 -16.19
N ALA A 74 -2.66 -10.50 -15.24
CA ALA A 74 -3.88 -10.63 -14.43
C ALA A 74 -4.17 -9.36 -13.61
N ILE A 75 -3.13 -8.72 -13.06
CA ILE A 75 -3.27 -7.44 -12.35
C ILE A 75 -3.68 -6.31 -13.31
N SER A 76 -3.11 -6.26 -14.52
CA SER A 76 -3.51 -5.32 -15.56
C SER A 76 -4.99 -5.46 -15.92
N GLU A 77 -5.43 -6.70 -16.14
CA GLU A 77 -6.83 -7.01 -16.43
C GLU A 77 -7.77 -6.65 -15.28
N LYS A 78 -7.35 -6.89 -14.02
CA LYS A 78 -8.08 -6.47 -12.82
C LYS A 78 -8.27 -4.95 -12.79
N PHE A 79 -7.22 -4.18 -13.03
CA PHE A 79 -7.33 -2.73 -13.03
C PHE A 79 -8.28 -2.22 -14.12
N GLU A 80 -8.24 -2.80 -15.30
CA GLU A 80 -9.13 -2.42 -16.38
C GLU A 80 -10.60 -2.73 -16.07
N LYS A 81 -10.88 -3.96 -15.62
CA LYS A 81 -12.25 -4.44 -15.38
C LYS A 81 -12.89 -3.84 -14.13
N GLU A 82 -12.11 -3.65 -13.08
CA GLU A 82 -12.64 -3.32 -11.75
C GLU A 82 -12.49 -1.84 -11.38
N ASN A 83 -11.44 -1.20 -11.87
CA ASN A 83 -11.11 0.20 -11.53
C ASN A 83 -11.21 1.16 -12.72
N GLY A 84 -11.43 0.66 -13.95
CA GLY A 84 -11.44 1.48 -15.17
C GLY A 84 -10.07 2.09 -15.49
N LEU A 85 -8.98 1.45 -15.04
CA LEU A 85 -7.61 1.94 -15.18
C LEU A 85 -6.82 1.03 -16.13
N SER A 86 -6.30 1.59 -17.22
CA SER A 86 -5.44 0.87 -18.15
C SER A 86 -3.97 1.04 -17.76
N TYR A 87 -3.33 -0.05 -17.34
CA TYR A 87 -1.89 -0.16 -17.11
C TYR A 87 -1.35 -1.35 -17.88
N SER A 88 -0.26 -1.19 -18.61
CA SER A 88 0.43 -2.34 -19.21
C SER A 88 1.16 -3.17 -18.14
N PRO A 89 1.43 -4.46 -18.38
CA PRO A 89 2.20 -5.29 -17.44
C PRO A 89 3.58 -4.72 -17.08
N SER A 90 4.16 -3.87 -17.96
CA SER A 90 5.43 -3.19 -17.70
C SER A 90 5.32 -2.01 -16.72
N GLN A 91 4.11 -1.56 -16.41
CA GLN A 91 3.81 -0.52 -15.42
C GLN A 91 3.45 -1.11 -14.04
N ILE A 92 3.54 -2.43 -13.89
CA ILE A 92 3.17 -3.17 -12.69
C ILE A 92 4.42 -3.82 -12.08
N VAL A 93 4.59 -3.66 -10.76
CA VAL A 93 5.65 -4.34 -10.00
C VAL A 93 5.03 -5.06 -8.82
N VAL A 94 5.22 -6.37 -8.78
CA VAL A 94 4.78 -7.23 -7.67
C VAL A 94 5.88 -7.27 -6.60
N SER A 95 5.49 -7.11 -5.34
CA SER A 95 6.39 -7.02 -4.19
C SER A 95 5.99 -7.97 -3.05
N ASN A 96 6.84 -8.09 -2.03
CA ASN A 96 6.58 -8.93 -0.85
C ASN A 96 5.51 -8.33 0.08
N GLY A 97 4.29 -8.16 -0.45
CA GLY A 97 3.14 -7.50 0.19
C GLY A 97 3.18 -5.97 0.01
N ALA A 98 2.00 -5.33 0.17
CA ALA A 98 1.86 -3.88 -0.01
C ALA A 98 2.83 -3.05 0.86
N LYS A 99 3.19 -3.52 2.06
CA LYS A 99 4.19 -2.83 2.89
C LYS A 99 5.53 -2.71 2.19
N HIS A 100 5.96 -3.74 1.48
CA HIS A 100 7.20 -3.72 0.70
C HIS A 100 7.05 -2.84 -0.54
N SER A 101 5.88 -2.86 -1.20
CA SER A 101 5.57 -1.94 -2.29
C SER A 101 5.72 -0.48 -1.84
N LEU A 102 5.10 -0.11 -0.71
CA LEU A 102 5.19 1.24 -0.14
C LEU A 102 6.63 1.62 0.23
N TYR A 103 7.37 0.71 0.84
CA TYR A 103 8.78 0.94 1.17
C TYR A 103 9.62 1.24 -0.08
N ASN A 104 9.45 0.44 -1.14
CA ASN A 104 10.14 0.64 -2.41
C ASN A 104 9.74 1.97 -3.09
N ILE A 105 8.45 2.36 -3.01
CA ILE A 105 7.95 3.64 -3.50
C ILE A 105 8.70 4.79 -2.83
N PHE A 106 8.77 4.81 -1.50
CA PHE A 106 9.44 5.89 -0.78
C PHE A 106 10.93 5.95 -1.10
N LEU A 107 11.61 4.81 -1.19
CA LEU A 107 13.02 4.75 -1.58
C LEU A 107 13.27 5.23 -3.02
N ALA A 108 12.31 5.02 -3.92
CA ALA A 108 12.42 5.41 -5.32
C ALA A 108 12.09 6.89 -5.58
N LEU A 109 11.24 7.48 -4.73
CA LEU A 109 10.69 8.82 -4.98
C LEU A 109 11.28 9.92 -4.10
N LEU A 110 11.80 9.60 -2.90
CA LEU A 110 12.17 10.60 -1.92
C LEU A 110 13.67 10.86 -1.88
N ASP A 111 14.02 12.13 -1.99
CA ASP A 111 15.32 12.66 -1.63
C ASP A 111 15.31 13.16 -0.17
N PRO A 112 16.48 13.32 0.46
CA PRO A 112 16.57 13.84 1.83
C PRO A 112 15.89 15.22 1.97
N GLY A 113 14.89 15.27 2.84
CA GLY A 113 14.13 16.50 3.14
C GLY A 113 12.83 16.66 2.34
N ASP A 114 12.53 15.77 1.39
CA ASP A 114 11.21 15.72 0.74
C ASP A 114 10.12 15.44 1.74
N GLU A 115 9.02 16.16 1.65
CA GLU A 115 7.88 16.03 2.54
C GLU A 115 6.80 15.11 1.96
N VAL A 116 6.29 14.21 2.81
CA VAL A 116 5.15 13.36 2.48
C VAL A 116 4.01 13.68 3.43
N ILE A 117 2.89 14.14 2.87
CA ILE A 117 1.69 14.44 3.67
C ILE A 117 0.96 13.14 3.98
N ILE A 118 0.67 12.94 5.26
CA ILE A 118 -0.01 11.75 5.80
C ILE A 118 -1.25 12.20 6.54
N PRO A 119 -2.46 11.96 6.00
CA PRO A 119 -3.70 12.26 6.70
C PRO A 119 -3.85 11.39 7.95
N ALA A 120 -4.13 12.02 9.09
CA ALA A 120 -4.42 11.32 10.34
C ALA A 120 -5.94 11.02 10.43
N PRO A 121 -6.36 9.97 11.17
CA PRO A 121 -5.54 8.89 11.69
C PRO A 121 -5.03 7.99 10.56
N TYR A 122 -3.86 7.40 10.73
CA TYR A 122 -3.14 6.67 9.68
C TYR A 122 -2.58 5.34 10.17
N TRP A 123 -2.28 4.46 9.24
CA TRP A 123 -1.54 3.24 9.53
C TRP A 123 -0.13 3.56 10.02
N VAL A 124 0.22 3.06 11.19
CA VAL A 124 1.43 3.39 11.96
C VAL A 124 2.76 3.20 11.19
N SER A 125 2.76 2.44 10.10
CA SER A 125 3.97 2.20 9.32
C SER A 125 4.31 3.30 8.31
N TYR A 126 3.35 4.14 7.89
CA TYR A 126 3.62 5.17 6.88
C TYR A 126 4.75 6.14 7.30
N PRO A 127 4.67 6.82 8.47
CA PRO A 127 5.70 7.78 8.83
C PRO A 127 7.07 7.13 9.02
N GLU A 128 7.13 5.90 9.50
CA GLU A 128 8.41 5.22 9.70
C GLU A 128 9.06 4.86 8.35
N MET A 129 8.28 4.41 7.37
CA MET A 129 8.80 4.14 6.01
C MET A 129 9.30 5.41 5.33
N VAL A 130 8.58 6.53 5.47
CA VAL A 130 9.02 7.85 4.96
C VAL A 130 10.37 8.25 5.59
N ARG A 131 10.51 8.13 6.93
CA ARG A 131 11.77 8.44 7.63
C ARG A 131 12.92 7.52 7.20
N ILE A 132 12.66 6.23 7.02
CA ILE A 132 13.68 5.28 6.53
C ILE A 132 14.21 5.71 5.16
N ALA A 133 13.34 6.18 4.29
CA ALA A 133 13.71 6.65 2.96
C ALA A 133 14.41 8.02 2.97
N GLY A 134 14.48 8.72 4.11
CA GLY A 134 15.11 10.05 4.24
C GLY A 134 14.12 11.22 4.11
N GLY A 135 12.84 10.94 3.87
CA GLY A 135 11.78 11.94 3.79
C GLY A 135 11.30 12.41 5.16
N VAL A 136 10.49 13.46 5.14
CA VAL A 136 9.88 14.10 6.31
C VAL A 136 8.37 13.86 6.30
N PRO A 137 7.80 13.08 7.24
CA PRO A 137 6.35 12.93 7.34
C PRO A 137 5.71 14.21 7.89
N VAL A 138 4.74 14.75 7.19
CA VAL A 138 3.93 15.92 7.55
C VAL A 138 2.49 15.46 7.76
N PHE A 139 1.89 15.80 8.91
CA PHE A 139 0.58 15.25 9.26
C PHE A 139 -0.55 16.22 8.93
N CYS A 140 -1.52 15.76 8.14
CA CYS A 140 -2.75 16.48 7.89
C CYS A 140 -3.81 16.07 8.92
N ARG A 141 -4.53 17.06 9.46
CA ARG A 141 -5.65 16.82 10.40
C ARG A 141 -6.82 16.17 9.67
N TRP A 142 -7.75 15.63 10.46
CA TRP A 142 -9.04 15.11 10.01
C TRP A 142 -10.18 16.05 10.45
N ASP A 143 -11.30 15.96 9.78
CA ASP A 143 -12.55 16.57 10.14
C ASP A 143 -13.35 15.70 11.14
N GLU A 144 -14.55 16.11 11.49
CA GLU A 144 -15.44 15.38 12.41
C GLU A 144 -15.87 13.99 11.91
N ASN A 145 -15.71 13.72 10.60
CA ASN A 145 -16.01 12.44 9.95
C ASN A 145 -14.76 11.55 9.75
N PHE A 146 -13.64 11.90 10.37
CA PHE A 146 -12.34 11.24 10.18
C PHE A 146 -11.79 11.30 8.73
N LYS A 147 -12.28 12.25 7.93
CA LYS A 147 -11.77 12.52 6.59
C LYS A 147 -10.71 13.62 6.63
N MET A 148 -9.94 13.72 5.57
CA MET A 148 -8.87 14.71 5.47
C MET A 148 -9.44 16.13 5.49
N ASP A 149 -8.94 16.99 6.36
CA ASP A 149 -9.24 18.42 6.38
C ASP A 149 -8.57 19.09 5.17
N ILE A 150 -9.35 19.38 4.13
CA ILE A 150 -8.87 19.92 2.86
C ILE A 150 -8.25 21.32 3.03
N GLU A 151 -8.78 22.16 3.91
CA GLU A 151 -8.20 23.50 4.15
C GLU A 151 -6.85 23.39 4.87
N HIS A 152 -6.73 22.46 5.80
CA HIS A 152 -5.44 22.19 6.42
C HIS A 152 -4.47 21.57 5.42
N LEU A 153 -4.93 20.66 4.53
CA LEU A 153 -4.08 20.11 3.46
C LEU A 153 -3.53 21.21 2.56
N LYS A 154 -4.36 22.16 2.12
CA LYS A 154 -3.93 23.30 1.29
C LYS A 154 -2.84 24.12 1.98
N ALA A 155 -2.95 24.33 3.29
CA ALA A 155 -1.97 25.06 4.07
C ALA A 155 -0.63 24.31 4.25
N LEU A 156 -0.64 22.99 4.17
CA LEU A 156 0.57 22.15 4.29
C LEU A 156 1.36 22.03 3.00
N ILE A 157 0.71 22.14 1.84
CA ILE A 157 1.39 21.99 0.54
C ILE A 157 2.37 23.13 0.33
N ASN A 158 3.63 22.78 0.09
CA ASN A 158 4.71 23.71 -0.17
C ASN A 158 5.73 23.13 -1.17
N LYS A 159 6.82 23.84 -1.47
CA LYS A 159 7.82 23.42 -2.46
C LYS A 159 8.58 22.13 -2.13
N LYS A 160 8.53 21.66 -0.88
CA LYS A 160 9.13 20.40 -0.44
C LYS A 160 8.14 19.25 -0.50
N THR A 161 6.85 19.52 -0.68
CA THR A 161 5.81 18.50 -0.73
C THR A 161 5.98 17.66 -1.97
N LYS A 162 6.45 16.44 -1.79
CA LYS A 162 6.67 15.46 -2.87
C LYS A 162 5.45 14.60 -3.12
N ALA A 163 4.80 14.12 -2.05
CA ALA A 163 3.68 13.21 -2.17
C ALA A 163 2.66 13.36 -1.04
N LEU A 164 1.46 12.88 -1.31
CA LEU A 164 0.39 12.64 -0.32
C LEU A 164 0.06 11.16 -0.32
N ILE A 165 -0.17 10.58 0.86
CA ILE A 165 -0.71 9.23 1.01
C ILE A 165 -2.23 9.31 1.12
N LEU A 166 -2.94 8.65 0.20
CA LEU A 166 -4.38 8.43 0.29
C LEU A 166 -4.63 6.96 0.57
N ASN A 167 -5.23 6.64 1.72
CA ASN A 167 -5.65 5.27 2.04
C ASN A 167 -7.18 5.20 2.10
N SER A 168 -7.79 4.60 1.09
CA SER A 168 -9.24 4.45 0.96
C SER A 168 -9.60 3.08 0.38
N PRO A 169 -10.36 2.26 1.11
CA PRO A 169 -10.81 2.42 2.51
C PRO A 169 -9.65 2.52 3.49
N SER A 170 -9.83 3.30 4.55
CA SER A 170 -8.74 3.69 5.45
C SER A 170 -8.48 2.68 6.58
N ASN A 171 -7.23 2.49 6.90
CA ASN A 171 -6.78 1.91 8.17
C ASN A 171 -6.26 3.04 9.07
N PRO A 172 -6.87 3.31 10.27
CA PRO A 172 -7.70 2.38 11.04
C PRO A 172 -9.22 2.63 10.96
N THR A 173 -9.71 3.69 10.31
CA THR A 173 -11.08 4.18 10.49
C THR A 173 -12.14 3.44 9.67
N GLY A 174 -11.73 2.77 8.58
CA GLY A 174 -12.66 2.14 7.64
C GLY A 174 -13.42 3.13 6.76
N ILE A 175 -13.12 4.44 6.84
CA ILE A 175 -13.79 5.43 5.98
C ILE A 175 -13.48 5.19 4.51
N VAL A 176 -14.48 5.49 3.68
CA VAL A 176 -14.38 5.49 2.21
C VAL A 176 -14.66 6.90 1.74
N TYR A 177 -13.80 7.44 0.89
CA TYR A 177 -13.99 8.75 0.28
C TYR A 177 -15.04 8.65 -0.83
N GLU A 178 -15.94 9.63 -0.89
CA GLU A 178 -16.96 9.74 -1.94
C GLU A 178 -16.34 10.40 -3.19
N LYS A 179 -17.06 10.30 -4.32
CA LYS A 179 -16.56 10.79 -5.61
C LYS A 179 -16.17 12.26 -5.58
N GLU A 180 -17.01 13.09 -5.01
CA GLU A 180 -16.81 14.55 -4.93
C GLU A 180 -15.56 14.91 -4.13
N GLU A 181 -15.26 14.13 -3.08
CA GLU A 181 -14.08 14.32 -2.25
C GLU A 181 -12.80 13.88 -2.99
N ILE A 182 -12.88 12.77 -3.72
CA ILE A 182 -11.79 12.28 -4.58
C ILE A 182 -11.52 13.29 -5.70
N ASP A 183 -12.55 13.83 -6.34
CA ASP A 183 -12.42 14.82 -7.42
C ASP A 183 -11.76 16.10 -6.91
N ALA A 184 -12.22 16.64 -5.77
CA ALA A 184 -11.64 17.83 -5.17
C ALA A 184 -10.17 17.64 -4.76
N LEU A 185 -9.84 16.47 -4.22
CA LEU A 185 -8.47 16.11 -3.89
C LEU A 185 -7.60 16.00 -5.15
N ALA A 186 -8.08 15.33 -6.18
CA ALA A 186 -7.37 15.17 -7.44
C ALA A 186 -7.02 16.52 -8.08
N GLU A 187 -8.00 17.43 -8.17
CA GLU A 187 -7.79 18.79 -8.70
C GLU A 187 -6.72 19.55 -7.90
N LEU A 188 -6.73 19.41 -6.58
CA LEU A 188 -5.74 20.05 -5.71
C LEU A 188 -4.34 19.50 -5.99
N LEU A 189 -4.18 18.17 -6.05
CA LEU A 189 -2.90 17.52 -6.30
C LEU A 189 -2.36 17.84 -7.71
N ILE A 190 -3.21 17.83 -8.73
CA ILE A 190 -2.84 18.24 -10.11
C ILE A 190 -2.32 19.69 -10.12
N ARG A 191 -3.07 20.63 -9.51
CA ARG A 191 -2.71 22.05 -9.47
C ARG A 191 -1.33 22.29 -8.86
N HIS A 192 -0.96 21.51 -7.85
CA HIS A 192 0.30 21.66 -7.14
C HIS A 192 1.39 20.68 -7.60
N ASN A 193 1.10 19.83 -8.60
CA ASN A 193 2.00 18.78 -9.09
C ASN A 193 2.54 17.87 -7.97
N VAL A 194 1.64 17.44 -7.05
CA VAL A 194 1.95 16.56 -5.93
C VAL A 194 1.58 15.13 -6.29
N LEU A 195 2.50 14.17 -6.07
CA LEU A 195 2.23 12.76 -6.30
C LEU A 195 1.21 12.23 -5.28
N CYS A 196 0.36 11.30 -5.71
CA CYS A 196 -0.53 10.54 -4.83
C CYS A 196 -0.04 9.10 -4.70
N ILE A 197 0.22 8.66 -3.48
CA ILE A 197 0.42 7.24 -3.17
C ILE A 197 -0.93 6.72 -2.68
N SER A 198 -1.69 6.09 -3.59
CA SER A 198 -3.05 5.59 -3.32
C SER A 198 -2.99 4.16 -2.82
N ASP A 199 -3.10 3.97 -1.50
CA ASP A 199 -3.14 2.65 -0.87
C ASP A 199 -4.58 2.14 -0.85
N GLU A 200 -4.88 1.20 -1.77
CA GLU A 200 -6.21 0.67 -2.06
C GLU A 200 -6.37 -0.79 -1.59
N VAL A 201 -5.54 -1.24 -0.66
CA VAL A 201 -5.50 -2.64 -0.19
C VAL A 201 -6.86 -3.14 0.32
N TYR A 202 -7.73 -2.25 0.79
CA TYR A 202 -9.05 -2.59 1.33
C TYR A 202 -10.20 -2.38 0.33
N GLU A 203 -9.95 -2.17 -0.95
CA GLU A 203 -10.95 -1.81 -1.97
C GLU A 203 -12.18 -2.73 -2.06
N LYS A 204 -12.04 -4.00 -1.62
CA LYS A 204 -13.13 -4.99 -1.60
C LYS A 204 -13.79 -5.17 -0.21
N ILE A 205 -13.25 -4.52 0.82
CA ILE A 205 -13.81 -4.58 2.18
C ILE A 205 -14.56 -3.28 2.44
N ILE A 206 -15.73 -3.18 1.86
CA ILE A 206 -16.60 -2.01 1.88
C ILE A 206 -18.01 -2.45 2.26
N TYR A 207 -18.69 -1.65 3.07
CA TYR A 207 -20.00 -1.91 3.62
C TYR A 207 -20.97 -0.79 3.25
N ASP A 208 -22.24 -0.96 3.59
CA ASP A 208 -23.31 0.06 3.50
C ASP A 208 -23.56 0.58 2.07
N GLY A 209 -23.31 -0.27 1.05
CA GLY A 209 -23.54 0.09 -0.34
C GLY A 209 -22.56 1.10 -0.94
N LYS A 210 -21.53 1.49 -0.19
CA LYS A 210 -20.46 2.36 -0.69
C LYS A 210 -19.63 1.65 -1.77
N LYS A 211 -18.93 2.45 -2.57
CA LYS A 211 -18.04 1.94 -3.64
C LYS A 211 -16.66 2.54 -3.50
N HIS A 212 -15.64 1.73 -3.77
CA HIS A 212 -14.29 2.24 -3.94
C HIS A 212 -14.15 3.02 -5.24
N ILE A 213 -13.48 4.14 -5.18
CA ILE A 213 -13.11 4.96 -6.33
C ILE A 213 -11.61 5.22 -6.23
N SER A 214 -10.86 4.73 -7.22
CA SER A 214 -9.44 5.05 -7.30
C SER A 214 -9.25 6.50 -7.76
N ILE A 215 -8.43 7.26 -7.08
CA ILE A 215 -8.11 8.64 -7.47
C ILE A 215 -7.45 8.69 -8.85
N ALA A 216 -6.73 7.64 -9.23
CA ALA A 216 -6.13 7.53 -10.56
C ALA A 216 -7.16 7.55 -11.70
N SER A 217 -8.42 7.21 -11.43
CA SER A 217 -9.50 7.22 -12.44
C SER A 217 -10.10 8.59 -12.69
N HIS A 218 -9.71 9.63 -11.92
CA HIS A 218 -10.24 10.97 -12.07
C HIS A 218 -9.93 11.58 -13.45
N SER A 219 -8.66 11.53 -13.86
CA SER A 219 -8.22 12.03 -15.17
C SER A 219 -6.88 11.42 -15.60
N PRO A 220 -6.51 11.52 -16.89
CA PRO A 220 -5.18 11.10 -17.34
C PRO A 220 -4.03 11.81 -16.63
N GLU A 221 -4.21 13.09 -16.25
CA GLU A 221 -3.23 13.86 -15.47
C GLU A 221 -3.06 13.30 -14.08
N MET A 222 -4.18 13.02 -13.37
CA MET A 222 -4.12 12.45 -12.03
C MET A 222 -3.55 11.03 -12.05
N LYS A 223 -3.87 10.23 -13.07
CA LYS A 223 -3.27 8.89 -13.25
C LYS A 223 -1.74 8.97 -13.32
N LYS A 224 -1.18 9.94 -14.05
CA LYS A 224 0.28 10.15 -14.15
C LYS A 224 0.90 10.52 -12.79
N LEU A 225 0.17 11.21 -11.95
CA LEU A 225 0.61 11.61 -10.62
C LEU A 225 0.33 10.54 -9.55
N THR A 226 -0.28 9.40 -9.91
CA THR A 226 -0.68 8.39 -8.93
C THR A 226 0.18 7.14 -9.03
N VAL A 227 0.65 6.67 -7.87
CA VAL A 227 1.13 5.31 -7.67
C VAL A 227 0.05 4.55 -6.91
N VAL A 228 -0.64 3.64 -7.59
CA VAL A 228 -1.64 2.79 -6.96
C VAL A 228 -0.94 1.62 -6.28
N VAL A 229 -1.29 1.36 -5.02
CA VAL A 229 -0.79 0.23 -4.22
C VAL A 229 -1.95 -0.67 -3.86
N ASN A 230 -1.80 -1.96 -4.11
CA ASN A 230 -2.81 -2.95 -3.73
C ASN A 230 -2.15 -4.28 -3.33
N ALA A 231 -2.93 -5.25 -2.89
CA ALA A 231 -2.43 -6.57 -2.48
C ALA A 231 -3.53 -7.62 -2.45
N VAL A 232 -3.13 -8.88 -2.56
CA VAL A 232 -4.02 -10.03 -2.35
C VAL A 232 -4.35 -10.26 -0.87
N SER A 233 -3.62 -9.61 0.03
CA SER A 233 -3.63 -9.87 1.49
C SER A 233 -5.03 -9.79 2.11
N LYS A 234 -5.83 -8.79 1.72
CA LYS A 234 -7.14 -8.54 2.34
C LYS A 234 -8.27 -9.10 1.49
N THR A 235 -8.28 -8.81 0.21
CA THR A 235 -9.30 -9.28 -0.74
C THR A 235 -9.43 -10.79 -0.78
N PHE A 236 -8.33 -11.52 -0.67
CA PHE A 236 -8.30 -12.97 -0.82
C PHE A 236 -7.87 -13.73 0.46
N ALA A 237 -7.87 -13.07 1.62
CA ALA A 237 -7.42 -13.67 2.87
C ALA A 237 -6.01 -14.32 2.77
N MET A 238 -5.09 -13.61 2.13
CA MET A 238 -3.75 -14.09 1.80
C MET A 238 -2.64 -13.29 2.51
N THR A 239 -2.84 -12.88 3.76
CA THR A 239 -1.88 -12.04 4.49
C THR A 239 -0.49 -12.67 4.61
N GLY A 240 -0.44 -13.99 4.82
CA GLY A 240 0.79 -14.78 4.95
C GLY A 240 1.53 -15.05 3.64
N TRP A 241 0.88 -14.93 2.49
CA TRP A 241 1.47 -15.19 1.17
C TRP A 241 2.44 -14.10 0.71
N ARG A 242 2.33 -12.91 1.28
CA ARG A 242 3.22 -11.78 1.02
C ARG A 242 3.25 -11.35 -0.45
N ILE A 243 2.10 -11.15 -1.07
CA ILE A 243 1.96 -10.58 -2.42
C ILE A 243 1.23 -9.25 -2.34
N GLY A 244 1.89 -8.20 -2.80
CA GLY A 244 1.36 -6.89 -3.06
C GLY A 244 1.93 -6.36 -4.36
N TYR A 245 1.38 -5.29 -4.88
CA TYR A 245 1.80 -4.74 -6.16
C TYR A 245 1.54 -3.24 -6.24
N ILE A 246 2.23 -2.62 -7.19
CA ILE A 246 1.97 -1.25 -7.61
C ILE A 246 1.58 -1.21 -9.09
N ALA A 247 0.85 -0.15 -9.44
CA ALA A 247 0.73 0.30 -10.82
C ALA A 247 0.99 1.81 -10.89
N ALA A 248 1.83 2.24 -11.82
CA ALA A 248 2.25 3.62 -11.96
C ALA A 248 2.73 3.93 -13.39
N GLU A 249 3.09 5.19 -13.66
CA GLU A 249 3.83 5.52 -14.86
C GLU A 249 5.12 4.71 -14.98
N LYS A 250 5.48 4.38 -16.23
CA LYS A 250 6.58 3.44 -16.53
C LYS A 250 7.90 3.82 -15.86
N GLU A 251 8.23 5.10 -15.83
CA GLU A 251 9.46 5.60 -15.21
C GLU A 251 9.49 5.31 -13.70
N ILE A 252 8.37 5.52 -13.02
CA ILE A 252 8.22 5.24 -11.57
C ILE A 252 8.29 3.71 -11.33
N ALA A 253 7.59 2.92 -12.15
CA ALA A 253 7.61 1.47 -12.04
C ALA A 253 9.04 0.90 -12.23
N ASP A 254 9.79 1.43 -13.19
CA ASP A 254 11.19 1.05 -13.44
C ASP A 254 12.10 1.41 -12.27
N ALA A 255 11.93 2.59 -11.67
CA ALA A 255 12.68 2.99 -10.49
C ALA A 255 12.40 2.07 -9.29
N ILE A 256 11.13 1.75 -9.03
CA ILE A 256 10.71 0.82 -7.98
C ILE A 256 11.28 -0.58 -8.22
N ASN A 257 11.23 -1.05 -9.47
CA ASN A 257 11.80 -2.36 -9.84
C ASN A 257 13.30 -2.43 -9.63
N LYS A 258 14.05 -1.35 -9.92
CA LYS A 258 15.50 -1.26 -9.63
C LYS A 258 15.79 -1.37 -8.13
N ILE A 259 15.03 -0.64 -7.29
CA ILE A 259 15.16 -0.71 -5.83
C ILE A 259 14.87 -2.14 -5.34
N GLN A 260 13.79 -2.75 -5.81
CA GLN A 260 13.44 -4.13 -5.45
C GLN A 260 14.54 -5.12 -5.82
N GLY A 261 15.13 -4.98 -7.02
CA GLY A 261 16.21 -5.84 -7.49
C GLY A 261 17.47 -5.79 -6.62
N GLN A 262 17.71 -4.67 -5.93
CA GLN A 262 18.86 -4.49 -5.02
C GLN A 262 18.53 -4.77 -3.55
N THR A 263 17.28 -5.10 -3.24
CA THR A 263 16.85 -5.40 -1.86
C THR A 263 16.45 -6.85 -1.69
N THR A 264 15.32 -7.26 -2.24
CA THR A 264 14.72 -8.59 -2.05
C THR A 264 14.71 -9.45 -3.31
N SER A 265 15.06 -8.90 -4.48
CA SER A 265 14.81 -9.50 -5.79
C SER A 265 13.32 -9.75 -6.04
N ALA A 266 12.95 -10.90 -6.57
CA ALA A 266 11.55 -11.25 -6.82
C ALA A 266 10.80 -11.66 -5.55
N PRO A 267 9.46 -11.52 -5.51
CA PRO A 267 8.63 -12.19 -4.53
C PRO A 267 8.73 -13.72 -4.66
N SER A 268 8.23 -14.43 -3.64
CA SER A 268 8.17 -15.90 -3.66
C SER A 268 7.50 -16.42 -4.93
N SER A 269 8.20 -17.27 -5.68
CA SER A 269 7.68 -17.88 -6.90
C SER A 269 6.38 -18.65 -6.66
N ILE A 270 6.30 -19.38 -5.55
CA ILE A 270 5.12 -20.18 -5.18
C ILE A 270 3.93 -19.26 -4.84
N SER A 271 4.17 -18.10 -4.24
CA SER A 271 3.12 -17.17 -3.86
C SER A 271 2.54 -16.39 -5.04
N GLN A 272 3.30 -16.27 -6.10
CA GLN A 272 2.88 -15.64 -7.36
C GLN A 272 1.97 -16.56 -8.15
#